data_c1e6ab83de7801ddcbfaa3a4f91be3ed
#
_entry.id   c1e6ab83de7801ddcbfaa3a4f91be3ed
#
_cell.length_a   1.000
_cell.length_b   1.000
_cell.length_c   1.000
_cell.angle_alpha   90.00
_cell.angle_beta   90.00
_cell.angle_gamma   90.00
#
_symmetry.space_group_name_H-M   'P 1'
#
loop_
_entity.id
_entity.type
_entity.pdbx_description
1 polymer ?
#
loop_
_entity_poly.entity_id
_entity_poly.type
_entity_poly.pdbx_seq_one_letter_code
_entity_poly.pdbx_strand_id
1 'polypeptide(L)'
;MKPKTEKNRVRKPQEPSPAERPAEGAVSRTLFIQATQALGAVLAFDYPADAVLSRHFRDNRELGHRDRGFIAEAVYGVLRRLRWLRRIAGAEATPRMLLLAWFARGEGWPMRNFEGLASATERDWITSIKAAETGEPSLAERADLPDWLAERLLAQMSEDELIALAHGLNRPAPLDLRANLVKTDRDALLERLQADGVRAEPGRLSPQSIRLAGKPALQKHPLFLDGSFEVQDEGSQLL
;
A
#
# COMPACT_ATOMS: atom_id res chain seq x y z
N MET A 1 0.46 -0.92 -59.81
CA MET A 1 0.40 -0.14 -58.57
C MET A 1 -0.41 -0.95 -57.54
N LYS A 2 0.22 -1.56 -56.52
CA LYS A 2 -0.47 -2.30 -55.44
C LYS A 2 -0.51 -1.41 -54.21
N PRO A 3 -1.63 -1.29 -53.49
CA PRO A 3 -1.66 -0.49 -52.28
C PRO A 3 -0.95 -1.18 -51.13
N LYS A 4 -0.12 -0.42 -50.41
CA LYS A 4 0.54 -0.84 -49.16
C LYS A 4 -0.50 -0.92 -48.04
N THR A 5 -0.70 -2.12 -47.50
CA THR A 5 -1.47 -2.36 -46.29
C THR A 5 -0.64 -1.88 -45.07
N GLU A 6 -1.09 -0.81 -44.48
CA GLU A 6 -0.56 -0.29 -43.20
C GLU A 6 -0.97 -1.22 -42.06
N LYS A 7 0.00 -1.92 -41.49
CA LYS A 7 -0.21 -2.77 -40.30
C LYS A 7 -0.43 -1.89 -39.08
N ASN A 8 -1.68 -1.81 -38.66
CA ASN A 8 -2.11 -1.20 -37.43
C ASN A 8 -1.46 -1.97 -36.22
N ARG A 9 -0.36 -1.45 -35.68
CA ARG A 9 0.25 -1.98 -34.48
C ARG A 9 -0.64 -1.60 -33.28
N VAL A 10 -1.42 -2.55 -32.79
CA VAL A 10 -2.09 -2.47 -31.51
C VAL A 10 -1.01 -2.24 -30.43
N ARG A 11 -0.95 -1.02 -29.88
CA ARG A 11 -0.11 -0.72 -28.72
C ARG A 11 -0.63 -1.56 -27.54
N LYS A 12 0.23 -2.45 -27.02
CA LYS A 12 -0.02 -3.11 -25.73
C LYS A 12 -0.32 -2.03 -24.69
N PRO A 13 -1.30 -2.25 -23.77
CA PRO A 13 -1.51 -1.35 -22.66
C PRO A 13 -0.19 -1.25 -21.87
N GLN A 14 0.34 -0.05 -21.73
CA GLN A 14 1.44 0.22 -20.83
C GLN A 14 0.94 -0.08 -19.40
N GLU A 15 1.64 -0.98 -18.71
CA GLU A 15 1.41 -1.17 -17.27
C GLU A 15 1.52 0.21 -16.59
N PRO A 16 0.59 0.54 -15.66
CA PRO A 16 0.67 1.81 -14.96
C PRO A 16 2.03 1.87 -14.28
N SER A 17 2.78 2.92 -14.58
CA SER A 17 4.03 3.27 -13.89
C SER A 17 3.78 3.24 -12.38
N PRO A 18 4.69 2.63 -11.56
CA PRO A 18 4.55 2.69 -10.11
C PRO A 18 4.34 4.15 -9.73
N ALA A 19 3.30 4.38 -8.89
CA ALA A 19 2.90 5.72 -8.45
C ALA A 19 4.15 6.57 -8.24
N GLU A 20 4.19 7.77 -8.86
CA GLU A 20 5.33 8.68 -8.81
C GLU A 20 5.81 8.75 -7.37
N ARG A 21 6.95 8.11 -7.11
CA ARG A 21 7.63 8.18 -5.82
C ARG A 21 7.88 9.65 -5.55
N PRO A 22 7.59 10.16 -4.34
CA PRO A 22 7.85 11.56 -4.06
C PRO A 22 9.31 11.86 -4.43
N ALA A 23 9.49 12.90 -5.25
CA ALA A 23 10.81 13.38 -5.63
C ALA A 23 11.68 13.49 -4.38
N GLU A 24 12.91 13.01 -4.48
CA GLU A 24 13.95 12.87 -3.47
C GLU A 24 14.06 14.06 -2.49
N GLY A 25 13.18 14.10 -1.50
CA GLY A 25 13.38 14.87 -0.28
C GLY A 25 13.96 13.89 0.75
N ALA A 26 15.19 14.11 1.20
CA ALA A 26 15.80 13.31 2.24
C ALA A 26 14.85 13.25 3.44
N VAL A 27 14.45 12.05 3.86
CA VAL A 27 13.62 11.84 5.05
C VAL A 27 14.35 12.40 6.25
N SER A 28 13.74 13.33 6.98
CA SER A 28 14.38 13.92 8.14
C SER A 28 14.50 12.90 9.27
N ARG A 29 15.53 13.03 10.09
CA ARG A 29 15.73 12.18 11.27
C ARG A 29 14.51 12.21 12.19
N THR A 30 13.91 13.38 12.39
CA THR A 30 12.71 13.56 13.20
C THR A 30 11.54 12.75 12.64
N LEU A 31 11.30 12.81 11.33
CA LEU A 31 10.22 12.07 10.67
C LEU A 31 10.43 10.55 10.80
N PHE A 32 11.67 10.10 10.67
CA PHE A 32 12.02 8.68 10.86
C PHE A 32 11.79 8.22 12.31
N ILE A 33 12.08 9.08 13.31
CA ILE A 33 11.78 8.80 14.72
C ILE A 33 10.26 8.69 14.93
N GLN A 34 9.48 9.60 14.39
CA GLN A 34 8.02 9.57 14.45
C GLN A 34 7.44 8.28 13.82
N ALA A 35 7.96 7.86 12.67
CA ALA A 35 7.58 6.59 12.05
C ALA A 35 7.94 5.38 12.93
N THR A 36 9.11 5.43 13.60
CA THR A 36 9.55 4.37 14.52
C THR A 36 8.64 4.27 15.74
N GLN A 37 8.25 5.40 16.33
CA GLN A 37 7.33 5.45 17.48
C GLN A 37 5.94 4.94 17.10
N ALA A 38 5.40 5.41 15.96
CA ALA A 38 4.13 4.96 15.45
C ALA A 38 4.11 3.44 15.19
N LEU A 39 5.18 2.90 14.55
CA LEU A 39 5.33 1.47 14.33
C LEU A 39 5.40 0.69 15.63
N GLY A 40 6.17 1.18 16.64
CA GLY A 40 6.26 0.54 17.94
C GLY A 40 4.90 0.41 18.63
N ALA A 41 4.09 1.47 18.58
CA ALA A 41 2.73 1.45 19.13
C ALA A 41 1.79 0.49 18.36
N VAL A 42 1.93 0.39 17.04
CA VAL A 42 1.13 -0.53 16.21
C VAL A 42 1.53 -2.00 16.46
N LEU A 43 2.82 -2.28 16.64
CA LEU A 43 3.33 -3.64 16.87
C LEU A 43 3.01 -4.20 18.27
N ALA A 44 2.45 -3.41 19.19
CA ALA A 44 1.85 -3.91 20.41
C ALA A 44 0.58 -4.73 20.16
N PHE A 45 -0.09 -4.49 19.01
CA PHE A 45 -1.33 -5.16 18.57
C PHE A 45 -2.50 -5.02 19.57
N ASP A 46 -2.48 -4.02 20.44
CA ASP A 46 -3.57 -3.74 21.39
C ASP A 46 -4.80 -3.14 20.70
N TYR A 47 -4.58 -2.42 19.59
CA TYR A 47 -5.62 -1.74 18.80
C TYR A 47 -5.35 -1.86 17.30
N PRO A 48 -6.39 -1.71 16.45
CA PRO A 48 -6.21 -1.64 14.99
C PRO A 48 -5.22 -0.54 14.57
N ALA A 49 -4.40 -0.83 13.57
CA ALA A 49 -3.31 0.06 13.15
C ALA A 49 -3.78 1.47 12.74
N ASP A 50 -4.95 1.57 12.10
CA ASP A 50 -5.57 2.85 11.72
C ASP A 50 -5.97 3.69 12.93
N ALA A 51 -6.50 3.06 14.00
CA ALA A 51 -6.83 3.73 15.25
C ALA A 51 -5.58 4.25 15.96
N VAL A 52 -4.51 3.44 16.01
CA VAL A 52 -3.20 3.82 16.57
C VAL A 52 -2.60 4.99 15.80
N LEU A 53 -2.54 4.91 14.47
CA LEU A 53 -2.04 5.98 13.61
C LEU A 53 -2.88 7.26 13.75
N SER A 54 -4.21 7.14 13.78
CA SER A 54 -5.09 8.29 13.99
C SER A 54 -4.84 8.98 15.33
N ARG A 55 -4.56 8.22 16.40
CA ARG A 55 -4.16 8.78 17.70
C ARG A 55 -2.80 9.46 17.59
N HIS A 56 -1.79 8.79 17.02
CA HIS A 56 -0.46 9.34 16.84
C HIS A 56 -0.48 10.68 16.10
N PHE A 57 -1.28 10.80 15.03
CA PHE A 57 -1.43 12.04 14.26
C PHE A 57 -2.20 13.15 14.99
N ARG A 58 -3.11 12.81 15.91
CA ARG A 58 -3.77 13.82 16.77
C ARG A 58 -2.83 14.36 17.84
N ASP A 59 -1.96 13.51 18.37
CA ASP A 59 -1.01 13.87 19.43
C ASP A 59 0.19 14.64 18.87
N ASN A 60 0.50 14.49 17.57
CA ASN A 60 1.60 15.17 16.86
C ASN A 60 1.03 16.07 15.75
N ARG A 61 0.44 17.20 16.15
CA ARG A 61 -0.27 18.11 15.22
C ARG A 61 0.64 18.85 14.25
N GLU A 62 1.93 18.95 14.57
CA GLU A 62 2.98 19.53 13.73
C GLU A 62 3.25 18.73 12.46
N LEU A 63 2.87 17.45 12.41
CA LEU A 63 3.02 16.60 11.24
C LEU A 63 2.09 17.05 10.12
N GLY A 64 2.67 17.51 9.02
CA GLY A 64 1.94 17.88 7.80
C GLY A 64 1.33 16.68 7.09
N HIS A 65 0.51 16.95 6.07
CA HIS A 65 -0.14 15.88 5.29
C HIS A 65 0.87 14.90 4.65
N ARG A 66 2.00 15.40 4.13
CA ARG A 66 3.07 14.58 3.55
C ARG A 66 3.76 13.71 4.58
N ASP A 67 4.02 14.26 5.77
CA ASP A 67 4.66 13.52 6.87
C ASP A 67 3.77 12.37 7.35
N ARG A 68 2.48 12.64 7.52
CA ARG A 68 1.48 11.62 7.89
C ARG A 68 1.38 10.53 6.84
N GLY A 69 1.40 10.91 5.55
CA GLY A 69 1.44 9.96 4.44
C GLY A 69 2.66 9.06 4.50
N PHE A 70 3.86 9.63 4.68
CA PHE A 70 5.09 8.88 4.82
C PHE A 70 5.06 7.90 6.00
N ILE A 71 4.64 8.36 7.19
CA ILE A 71 4.55 7.51 8.39
C ILE A 71 3.56 6.36 8.15
N ALA A 72 2.39 6.65 7.60
CA ALA A 72 1.38 5.63 7.32
C ALA A 72 1.88 4.58 6.33
N GLU A 73 2.46 5.00 5.20
CA GLU A 73 3.01 4.07 4.20
C GLU A 73 4.16 3.22 4.76
N ALA A 74 5.05 3.80 5.57
CA ALA A 74 6.12 3.07 6.22
C ALA A 74 5.59 2.02 7.21
N VAL A 75 4.63 2.39 8.06
CA VAL A 75 4.02 1.47 9.04
C VAL A 75 3.27 0.34 8.34
N TYR A 76 2.40 0.67 7.38
CA TYR A 76 1.67 -0.36 6.63
C TYR A 76 2.58 -1.20 5.74
N GLY A 77 3.67 -0.63 5.21
CA GLY A 77 4.69 -1.39 4.48
C GLY A 77 5.32 -2.47 5.33
N VAL A 78 5.75 -2.10 6.56
CA VAL A 78 6.28 -3.07 7.53
C VAL A 78 5.24 -4.12 7.91
N LEU A 79 3.99 -3.72 8.20
CA LEU A 79 2.93 -4.67 8.59
C LEU A 79 2.65 -5.71 7.52
N ARG A 80 2.55 -5.28 6.26
CA ARG A 80 2.30 -6.18 5.12
C ARG A 80 3.41 -7.20 4.90
N ARG A 81 4.63 -6.90 5.34
CA ARG A 81 5.82 -7.73 5.14
C ARG A 81 6.49 -8.13 6.46
N LEU A 82 5.75 -8.07 7.56
CA LEU A 82 6.31 -8.22 8.89
C LEU A 82 7.03 -9.55 9.10
N ARG A 83 6.46 -10.62 8.57
CA ARG A 83 7.00 -11.96 8.70
C ARG A 83 8.33 -12.10 7.95
N TRP A 84 8.35 -11.63 6.71
CA TRP A 84 9.56 -11.57 5.90
C TRP A 84 10.62 -10.65 6.52
N LEU A 85 10.22 -9.48 7.04
CA LEU A 85 11.14 -8.55 7.68
C LEU A 85 11.75 -9.14 8.98
N ARG A 86 10.97 -9.84 9.78
CA ARG A 86 11.49 -10.55 10.96
C ARG A 86 12.47 -11.65 10.61
N ARG A 87 12.27 -12.35 9.50
CA ARG A 87 13.25 -13.31 8.98
C ARG A 87 14.58 -12.65 8.63
N ILE A 88 14.55 -11.46 8.02
CA ILE A 88 15.75 -10.72 7.61
C ILE A 88 16.44 -10.04 8.80
N ALA A 89 15.66 -9.38 9.63
CA ALA A 89 16.17 -8.52 10.71
C ALA A 89 16.36 -9.27 12.05
N GLY A 90 15.84 -10.51 12.13
CA GLY A 90 15.79 -11.29 13.36
C GLY A 90 14.41 -11.22 14.04
N ALA A 91 14.04 -12.29 14.75
CA ALA A 91 12.75 -12.41 15.42
C ALA A 91 12.50 -11.27 16.45
N GLU A 92 13.56 -10.88 17.16
CA GLU A 92 13.55 -9.82 18.18
C GLU A 92 13.87 -8.43 17.63
N ALA A 93 13.72 -8.23 16.31
CA ALA A 93 14.01 -6.95 15.66
C ALA A 93 13.14 -5.83 16.26
N THR A 94 13.78 -4.76 16.68
CA THR A 94 13.09 -3.56 17.17
C THR A 94 12.29 -2.88 16.06
N PRO A 95 11.27 -2.04 16.39
CA PRO A 95 10.53 -1.27 15.38
C PRO A 95 11.46 -0.46 14.45
N ARG A 96 12.55 0.07 15.00
CA ARG A 96 13.57 0.80 14.24
C ARG A 96 14.31 -0.10 13.24
N MET A 97 14.72 -1.29 13.67
CA MET A 97 15.36 -2.26 12.77
C MET A 97 14.42 -2.72 11.67
N LEU A 98 13.15 -2.96 11.98
CA LEU A 98 12.14 -3.33 10.99
C LEU A 98 11.92 -2.23 9.94
N LEU A 99 11.89 -0.95 10.34
CA LEU A 99 11.82 0.17 9.39
C LEU A 99 13.07 0.28 8.53
N LEU A 100 14.25 0.17 9.11
CA LEU A 100 15.51 0.19 8.36
C LEU A 100 15.55 -0.96 7.34
N ALA A 101 15.14 -2.18 7.75
CA ALA A 101 15.05 -3.34 6.86
C ALA A 101 14.01 -3.14 5.75
N TRP A 102 12.85 -2.55 6.07
CA TRP A 102 11.81 -2.22 5.10
C TRP A 102 12.34 -1.28 4.03
N PHE A 103 12.95 -0.17 4.42
CA PHE A 103 13.52 0.77 3.45
C PHE A 103 14.69 0.19 2.66
N ALA A 104 15.52 -0.66 3.30
CA ALA A 104 16.68 -1.27 2.66
C ALA A 104 16.31 -2.36 1.64
N ARG A 105 15.37 -3.24 1.98
CA ARG A 105 15.03 -4.45 1.22
C ARG A 105 13.66 -4.38 0.57
N GLY A 106 12.67 -3.75 1.21
CA GLY A 106 11.32 -3.58 0.68
C GLY A 106 11.24 -2.46 -0.35
N GLU A 107 11.72 -1.26 0.01
CA GLU A 107 11.74 -0.09 -0.85
C GLU A 107 13.01 0.04 -1.70
N GLY A 108 14.04 -0.75 -1.41
CA GLY A 108 15.28 -0.75 -2.17
C GLY A 108 16.12 0.52 -2.05
N TRP A 109 16.02 1.23 -0.92
CA TRP A 109 16.77 2.47 -0.75
C TRP A 109 18.29 2.27 -0.91
N PRO A 110 18.96 3.15 -1.67
CA PRO A 110 20.41 3.17 -1.71
C PRO A 110 21.00 3.61 -0.38
N MET A 111 22.24 3.21 -0.09
CA MET A 111 22.91 3.49 1.21
C MET A 111 22.97 4.97 1.56
N ARG A 112 23.10 5.86 0.57
CA ARG A 112 23.09 7.32 0.76
C ARG A 112 21.81 7.83 1.48
N ASN A 113 20.68 7.17 1.33
CA ASN A 113 19.41 7.58 1.97
C ASN A 113 19.39 7.28 3.47
N PHE A 114 20.32 6.47 3.97
CA PHE A 114 20.49 6.19 5.39
C PHE A 114 21.50 7.12 6.07
N GLU A 115 22.17 8.00 5.31
CA GLU A 115 23.07 9.01 5.86
C GLU A 115 22.26 9.99 6.70
N GLY A 116 22.73 10.25 7.94
CA GLY A 116 22.01 11.09 8.91
C GLY A 116 20.81 10.43 9.60
N LEU A 117 20.31 9.28 9.09
CA LEU A 117 19.25 8.50 9.73
C LEU A 117 19.79 7.36 10.59
N ALA A 118 20.76 6.63 10.07
CA ALA A 118 21.34 5.45 10.67
C ALA A 118 22.75 5.71 11.22
N SER A 119 23.06 5.14 12.40
CA SER A 119 24.41 5.12 12.96
C SER A 119 25.37 4.30 12.08
N ALA A 120 26.67 4.38 12.35
CA ALA A 120 27.67 3.58 11.64
C ALA A 120 27.36 2.07 11.75
N THR A 121 27.13 1.59 12.97
CA THR A 121 26.80 0.18 13.23
C THR A 121 25.50 -0.25 12.52
N GLU A 122 24.48 0.62 12.48
CA GLU A 122 23.24 0.32 11.74
C GLU A 122 23.49 0.28 10.23
N ARG A 123 24.35 1.14 9.68
CA ARG A 123 24.71 1.09 8.25
C ARG A 123 25.47 -0.18 7.88
N ASP A 124 26.39 -0.63 8.74
CA ASP A 124 27.09 -1.90 8.55
C ASP A 124 26.09 -3.07 8.56
N TRP A 125 25.16 -3.06 9.49
CA TRP A 125 24.07 -4.04 9.56
C TRP A 125 23.16 -3.95 8.31
N ILE A 126 22.77 -2.75 7.86
CA ILE A 126 21.97 -2.57 6.64
C ILE A 126 22.72 -3.16 5.44
N THR A 127 24.02 -2.93 5.35
CA THR A 127 24.85 -3.49 4.28
C THR A 127 24.85 -5.02 4.34
N SER A 128 24.96 -5.61 5.53
CA SER A 128 24.92 -7.07 5.70
C SER A 128 23.57 -7.67 5.29
N ILE A 129 22.45 -7.08 5.71
CA ILE A 129 21.13 -7.59 5.35
C ILE A 129 20.79 -7.38 3.86
N LYS A 130 21.36 -6.36 3.21
CA LYS A 130 21.22 -6.18 1.75
C LYS A 130 21.99 -7.24 0.95
N ALA A 131 23.13 -7.70 1.45
CA ALA A 131 23.94 -8.72 0.82
C ALA A 131 23.52 -10.15 1.21
N ALA A 132 22.80 -10.33 2.31
CA ALA A 132 22.42 -11.63 2.81
C ALA A 132 21.51 -12.38 1.83
N GLU A 133 21.92 -13.57 1.43
CA GLU A 133 21.03 -14.57 0.87
C GLU A 133 20.19 -15.16 2.02
N THR A 134 18.94 -14.79 2.08
CA THR A 134 17.99 -15.45 2.96
C THR A 134 17.64 -16.78 2.33
N GLY A 135 18.07 -17.92 2.91
CA GLY A 135 17.72 -19.26 2.42
C GLY A 135 16.24 -19.39 2.06
N GLU A 136 15.81 -20.51 1.50
CA GLU A 136 14.42 -20.69 1.04
C GLU A 136 13.41 -20.37 2.17
N PRO A 137 12.53 -19.38 1.98
CA PRO A 137 11.49 -19.08 2.95
C PRO A 137 10.41 -20.15 2.92
N SER A 138 9.80 -20.43 4.07
CA SER A 138 8.59 -21.29 4.13
C SER A 138 7.47 -20.65 3.30
N LEU A 139 6.46 -21.44 2.93
CA LEU A 139 5.32 -20.92 2.20
C LEU A 139 4.61 -19.77 2.94
N ALA A 140 4.42 -19.92 4.24
CA ALA A 140 3.79 -18.88 5.05
C ALA A 140 4.63 -17.60 5.13
N GLU A 141 5.98 -17.70 5.10
CA GLU A 141 6.88 -16.54 4.99
C GLU A 141 6.85 -15.90 3.59
N ARG A 142 6.73 -16.71 2.53
CA ARG A 142 6.55 -16.22 1.15
C ARG A 142 5.24 -15.45 0.99
N ALA A 143 4.18 -15.96 1.62
CA ALA A 143 2.85 -15.38 1.60
C ALA A 143 2.68 -14.21 2.59
N ASP A 144 3.61 -14.02 3.56
CA ASP A 144 3.44 -13.10 4.70
C ASP A 144 2.13 -13.35 5.48
N LEU A 145 1.70 -14.62 5.57
CA LEU A 145 0.51 -15.03 6.29
C LEU A 145 0.88 -15.75 7.60
N PRO A 146 0.03 -15.70 8.64
CA PRO A 146 0.15 -16.59 9.79
C PRO A 146 0.08 -18.07 9.36
N ASP A 147 0.84 -18.96 10.04
CA ASP A 147 0.90 -20.39 9.68
C ASP A 147 -0.48 -21.02 9.63
N TRP A 148 -1.29 -20.79 10.68
CA TRP A 148 -2.65 -21.32 10.77
C TRP A 148 -3.56 -20.91 9.60
N LEU A 149 -3.34 -19.70 9.05
CA LEU A 149 -4.13 -19.20 7.93
C LEU A 149 -3.63 -19.81 6.61
N ALA A 150 -2.31 -19.88 6.42
CA ALA A 150 -1.72 -20.54 5.27
C ALA A 150 -2.16 -22.02 5.18
N GLU A 151 -2.13 -22.75 6.30
CA GLU A 151 -2.59 -24.15 6.37
C GLU A 151 -4.07 -24.30 5.99
N ARG A 152 -4.94 -23.42 6.50
CA ARG A 152 -6.37 -23.45 6.16
C ARG A 152 -6.65 -23.16 4.70
N LEU A 153 -5.91 -22.23 4.11
CA LEU A 153 -6.05 -21.89 2.71
C LEU A 153 -5.53 -23.01 1.80
N LEU A 154 -4.41 -23.66 2.16
CA LEU A 154 -3.91 -24.83 1.44
C LEU A 154 -4.88 -26.02 1.41
N ALA A 155 -5.79 -26.10 2.35
CA ALA A 155 -6.86 -27.11 2.31
C ALA A 155 -7.90 -26.84 1.21
N GLN A 156 -7.90 -25.65 0.60
CA GLN A 156 -8.92 -25.21 -0.36
C GLN A 156 -8.33 -24.80 -1.71
N MET A 157 -7.02 -24.53 -1.79
CA MET A 157 -6.35 -24.06 -3.00
C MET A 157 -4.92 -24.58 -3.08
N SER A 158 -4.33 -24.53 -4.26
CA SER A 158 -2.93 -24.88 -4.48
C SER A 158 -1.97 -23.86 -3.86
N GLU A 159 -0.70 -24.21 -3.72
CA GLU A 159 0.35 -23.31 -3.25
C GLU A 159 0.50 -22.07 -4.12
N ASP A 160 0.45 -22.25 -5.45
CA ASP A 160 0.57 -21.12 -6.40
C ASP A 160 -0.62 -20.16 -6.29
N GLU A 161 -1.83 -20.68 -6.11
CA GLU A 161 -3.03 -19.87 -5.90
C GLU A 161 -2.95 -19.10 -4.57
N LEU A 162 -2.47 -19.73 -3.51
CA LEU A 162 -2.26 -19.10 -2.21
C LEU A 162 -1.24 -17.95 -2.31
N ILE A 163 -0.13 -18.15 -3.00
CA ILE A 163 0.87 -17.10 -3.22
C ILE A 163 0.29 -15.96 -4.06
N ALA A 164 -0.46 -16.27 -5.11
CA ALA A 164 -1.12 -15.26 -5.93
C ALA A 164 -2.14 -14.44 -5.10
N LEU A 165 -2.94 -15.10 -4.26
CA LEU A 165 -3.87 -14.47 -3.33
C LEU A 165 -3.14 -13.56 -2.34
N ALA A 166 -2.09 -14.05 -1.69
CA ALA A 166 -1.29 -13.30 -0.73
C ALA A 166 -0.64 -12.06 -1.36
N HIS A 167 -0.09 -12.19 -2.56
CA HIS A 167 0.42 -11.06 -3.31
C HIS A 167 -0.68 -10.04 -3.65
N GLY A 168 -1.88 -10.50 -3.96
CA GLY A 168 -3.05 -9.63 -4.17
C GLY A 168 -3.42 -8.83 -2.92
N LEU A 169 -3.50 -9.51 -1.77
CA LEU A 169 -3.82 -8.90 -0.47
C LEU A 169 -2.76 -7.89 0.00
N ASN A 170 -1.50 -8.10 -0.38
CA ASN A 170 -0.38 -7.24 -0.01
C ASN A 170 -0.20 -6.01 -0.94
N ARG A 171 -1.01 -5.87 -1.98
CA ARG A 171 -1.01 -4.67 -2.83
C ARG A 171 -1.76 -3.52 -2.14
N PRO A 172 -1.38 -2.26 -2.43
CA PRO A 172 -2.19 -1.12 -2.03
C PRO A 172 -3.60 -1.27 -2.59
N ALA A 173 -4.61 -1.18 -1.73
CA ALA A 173 -6.00 -1.24 -2.16
C ALA A 173 -6.32 -0.05 -3.08
N PRO A 174 -7.03 -0.27 -4.20
CA PRO A 174 -7.62 0.82 -4.97
C PRO A 174 -8.62 1.58 -4.10
N LEU A 175 -9.04 2.75 -4.54
CA LEU A 175 -10.14 3.47 -3.93
C LEU A 175 -11.36 3.32 -4.83
N ASP A 176 -12.34 2.57 -4.36
CA ASP A 176 -13.58 2.34 -5.09
C ASP A 176 -14.74 3.07 -4.41
N LEU A 177 -15.67 3.52 -5.22
CA LEU A 177 -16.91 4.16 -4.82
C LEU A 177 -18.08 3.28 -5.22
N ARG A 178 -19.13 3.27 -4.40
CA ARG A 178 -20.42 2.69 -4.71
C ARG A 178 -21.41 3.80 -5.02
N ALA A 179 -21.99 3.80 -6.21
CA ALA A 179 -23.07 4.71 -6.57
C ALA A 179 -24.34 4.41 -5.76
N ASN A 180 -24.96 5.44 -5.22
CA ASN A 180 -26.25 5.34 -4.55
C ASN A 180 -27.37 5.38 -5.60
N LEU A 181 -27.85 4.21 -5.99
CA LEU A 181 -28.87 4.06 -7.05
C LEU A 181 -30.23 4.67 -6.71
N VAL A 182 -30.46 5.09 -5.46
CA VAL A 182 -31.67 5.86 -5.10
C VAL A 182 -31.56 7.31 -5.60
N LYS A 183 -30.34 7.82 -5.78
CA LYS A 183 -30.08 9.22 -6.14
C LYS A 183 -29.57 9.42 -7.55
N THR A 184 -28.81 8.47 -8.07
CA THR A 184 -28.15 8.58 -9.38
C THR A 184 -27.78 7.19 -9.87
N ASP A 185 -27.58 7.03 -11.17
CA ASP A 185 -26.92 5.84 -11.70
C ASP A 185 -25.40 6.00 -11.74
N ARG A 186 -24.68 4.89 -11.95
CA ARG A 186 -23.21 4.85 -11.97
C ARG A 186 -22.63 5.77 -13.03
N ASP A 187 -23.19 5.76 -14.24
CA ASP A 187 -22.59 6.42 -15.40
C ASP A 187 -22.78 7.94 -15.28
N ALA A 188 -23.96 8.41 -14.86
CA ALA A 188 -24.20 9.82 -14.57
C ALA A 188 -23.30 10.33 -13.40
N LEU A 189 -23.09 9.49 -12.38
CA LEU A 189 -22.18 9.83 -11.28
C LEU A 189 -20.73 9.92 -11.78
N LEU A 190 -20.30 8.99 -12.64
CA LEU A 190 -18.96 8.97 -13.21
C LEU A 190 -18.70 10.23 -14.04
N GLU A 191 -19.63 10.62 -14.90
CA GLU A 191 -19.52 11.84 -15.71
C GLU A 191 -19.38 13.09 -14.83
N ARG A 192 -20.16 13.20 -13.76
CA ARG A 192 -20.08 14.33 -12.82
C ARG A 192 -18.73 14.37 -12.10
N LEU A 193 -18.24 13.23 -11.60
CA LEU A 193 -16.92 13.14 -10.95
C LEU A 193 -15.79 13.54 -11.92
N GLN A 194 -15.87 13.10 -13.17
CA GLN A 194 -14.89 13.44 -14.20
C GLN A 194 -14.95 14.93 -14.57
N ALA A 195 -16.13 15.52 -14.64
CA ALA A 195 -16.31 16.96 -14.85
C ALA A 195 -15.72 17.80 -13.70
N ASP A 196 -15.76 17.26 -12.48
CA ASP A 196 -15.14 17.88 -11.29
C ASP A 196 -13.62 17.59 -11.19
N GLY A 197 -13.03 16.98 -12.25
CA GLY A 197 -11.58 16.72 -12.32
C GLY A 197 -11.12 15.47 -11.58
N VAL A 198 -12.03 14.63 -11.09
CA VAL A 198 -11.70 13.36 -10.46
C VAL A 198 -11.43 12.32 -11.53
N ARG A 199 -10.21 11.78 -11.59
CA ARG A 199 -9.86 10.70 -12.51
C ARG A 199 -10.49 9.39 -12.02
N ALA A 200 -11.47 8.90 -12.76
CA ALA A 200 -12.26 7.73 -12.40
C ALA A 200 -12.63 6.91 -13.63
N GLU A 201 -12.87 5.62 -13.43
CA GLU A 201 -13.34 4.67 -14.43
C GLU A 201 -14.39 3.73 -13.84
N PRO A 202 -15.22 3.06 -14.65
CA PRO A 202 -16.16 2.05 -14.14
C PRO A 202 -15.42 0.91 -13.46
N GLY A 203 -15.96 0.39 -12.35
CA GLY A 203 -15.52 -0.87 -11.77
C GLY A 203 -15.70 -2.04 -12.73
N ARG A 204 -15.03 -3.15 -12.44
CA ARG A 204 -15.00 -4.32 -13.33
C ARG A 204 -16.00 -5.41 -12.93
N LEU A 205 -16.34 -5.48 -11.66
CA LEU A 205 -17.09 -6.58 -11.07
C LEU A 205 -18.50 -6.14 -10.65
N SER A 206 -18.60 -5.00 -9.95
CA SER A 206 -19.89 -4.46 -9.50
C SER A 206 -20.45 -3.44 -10.49
N PRO A 207 -21.72 -3.55 -10.89
CA PRO A 207 -22.35 -2.60 -11.79
C PRO A 207 -22.49 -1.18 -11.21
N GLN A 208 -22.35 -1.04 -9.89
CA GLN A 208 -22.43 0.23 -9.17
C GLN A 208 -21.06 0.83 -8.86
N SER A 209 -19.99 0.10 -9.16
CA SER A 209 -18.63 0.47 -8.76
C SER A 209 -18.03 1.51 -9.72
N ILE A 210 -17.34 2.49 -9.11
CA ILE A 210 -16.47 3.46 -9.78
C ILE A 210 -15.10 3.37 -9.13
N ARG A 211 -14.05 3.10 -9.91
CA ARG A 211 -12.67 3.04 -9.45
C ARG A 211 -11.96 4.36 -9.67
N LEU A 212 -11.26 4.85 -8.66
CA LEU A 212 -10.50 6.08 -8.75
C LEU A 212 -9.04 5.83 -9.10
N ALA A 213 -8.46 6.67 -9.98
CA ALA A 213 -7.04 6.62 -10.33
C ALA A 213 -6.17 7.33 -9.26
N GLY A 214 -6.42 7.10 -8.00
CA GLY A 214 -5.70 7.69 -6.87
C GLY A 214 -6.58 7.82 -5.64
N LYS A 215 -6.12 8.57 -4.65
CA LYS A 215 -6.86 8.76 -3.38
C LYS A 215 -7.14 10.24 -3.14
N PRO A 216 -8.01 10.89 -3.93
CA PRO A 216 -8.38 12.29 -3.70
C PRO A 216 -9.14 12.45 -2.37
N ALA A 217 -9.10 13.66 -1.81
CA ALA A 217 -9.85 13.98 -0.59
C ALA A 217 -11.33 14.18 -0.93
N LEU A 218 -12.14 13.16 -0.75
CA LEU A 218 -13.58 13.15 -1.10
C LEU A 218 -14.50 13.64 0.01
N GLN A 219 -14.03 13.74 1.27
CA GLN A 219 -14.88 14.03 2.44
C GLN A 219 -15.61 15.38 2.36
N LYS A 220 -15.13 16.30 1.53
CA LYS A 220 -15.76 17.61 1.30
C LYS A 220 -16.39 17.73 -0.09
N HIS A 221 -16.37 16.65 -0.89
CA HIS A 221 -16.96 16.66 -2.21
C HIS A 221 -18.48 16.77 -2.13
N PRO A 222 -19.15 17.65 -2.91
CA PRO A 222 -20.60 17.83 -2.83
C PRO A 222 -21.39 16.53 -3.00
N LEU A 223 -20.98 15.67 -3.94
CA LEU A 223 -21.62 14.37 -4.21
C LEU A 223 -21.42 13.34 -3.08
N PHE A 224 -20.38 13.50 -2.26
CA PHE A 224 -20.21 12.69 -1.04
C PHE A 224 -21.11 13.21 0.07
N LEU A 225 -21.16 14.52 0.26
CA LEU A 225 -21.95 15.15 1.31
C LEU A 225 -23.46 14.98 1.08
N ASP A 226 -23.90 14.95 -0.16
CA ASP A 226 -25.30 14.69 -0.50
C ASP A 226 -25.64 13.20 -0.52
N GLY A 227 -24.65 12.31 -0.36
CA GLY A 227 -24.84 10.86 -0.34
C GLY A 227 -25.11 10.24 -1.71
N SER A 228 -24.66 10.87 -2.80
CA SER A 228 -24.72 10.28 -4.16
C SER A 228 -23.79 9.08 -4.31
N PHE A 229 -22.75 8.95 -3.48
CA PHE A 229 -21.90 7.79 -3.40
C PHE A 229 -21.34 7.54 -2.00
N GLU A 230 -20.87 6.34 -1.78
CA GLU A 230 -20.12 5.91 -0.60
C GLU A 230 -18.76 5.36 -1.02
N VAL A 231 -17.78 5.44 -0.11
CA VAL A 231 -16.47 4.75 -0.29
C VAL A 231 -16.66 3.30 0.15
N GLN A 232 -16.59 2.38 -0.80
CA GLN A 232 -16.71 0.95 -0.55
C GLN A 232 -15.89 0.16 -1.56
N ASP A 233 -15.06 -0.76 -1.08
CA ASP A 233 -14.31 -1.69 -1.91
C ASP A 233 -15.24 -2.47 -2.85
N GLU A 234 -14.82 -2.65 -4.10
CA GLU A 234 -15.65 -3.28 -5.14
C GLU A 234 -16.02 -4.73 -4.78
N GLY A 235 -15.10 -5.48 -4.15
CA GLY A 235 -15.39 -6.83 -3.70
C GLY A 235 -16.49 -6.86 -2.64
N SER A 236 -16.49 -5.89 -1.72
CA SER A 236 -17.54 -5.75 -0.70
C SER A 236 -18.90 -5.34 -1.27
N GLN A 237 -18.94 -4.74 -2.46
CA GLN A 237 -20.21 -4.40 -3.13
C GLN A 237 -20.93 -5.63 -3.71
N LEU A 238 -20.24 -6.76 -3.82
CA LEU A 238 -20.78 -8.02 -4.37
C LEU A 238 -21.42 -8.91 -3.30
N LEU A 239 -21.20 -8.62 -2.02
CA LEU A 239 -21.77 -9.36 -0.87
C LEU A 239 -23.15 -8.86 -0.55
#